data_c69d2192ffe77954261ff30adb8f2c43
#
_entry.id   c69d2192ffe77954261ff30adb8f2c43
#
_cell.length_a   1.000
_cell.length_b   1.000
_cell.length_c   1.000
_cell.angle_alpha   90.00
_cell.angle_beta   90.00
_cell.angle_gamma   90.00
#
_symmetry.space_group_name_H-M   'P 1'
#
loop_
_entity.id
_entity.type
_entity.pdbx_description
1 polymer ?
#
loop_
_entity_poly.entity_id
_entity_poly.type
_entity_poly.pdbx_seq_one_letter_code
_entity_poly.pdbx_strand_id
1 'polypeptide(L)'
;MKVVVTGARGYLGSALVAALGASGCDVIATDRDDGDIADPAHVRRLFESPVDRVFHLAGIVSGAAETDWDLGRRVNLDASLLLLDRCRAQARRGGPIVRVIHASSIAVFGTPLPARIDDDTEPRPTLSYGTTKRIVELLLADLARRGEVDGRALRLSGVVVRPPLANGALSAFNSDVIREPLAGRAYVCPVGPDATIWVASKRTTIANLLRFADLDGAAVGVQRAVTAPALAVSIGEIVAALGRVDSAAPARVRFAPDPRIETQFGRWPRDASFAHAESLGLVHDSSIEAIIREHESARP
;
A
#
# COMPACT_ATOMS: atom_id res chain seq x y z
N MET A 1 -17.48 -11.70 -12.87
CA MET A 1 -16.98 -11.62 -11.47
C MET A 1 -17.31 -10.23 -10.94
N LYS A 2 -18.00 -10.15 -9.79
CA LYS A 2 -18.33 -8.88 -9.13
C LYS A 2 -17.25 -8.50 -8.12
N VAL A 3 -16.68 -7.30 -8.27
CA VAL A 3 -15.55 -6.84 -7.47
C VAL A 3 -15.87 -5.51 -6.81
N VAL A 4 -15.70 -5.43 -5.50
CA VAL A 4 -15.76 -4.14 -4.76
C VAL A 4 -14.34 -3.60 -4.61
N VAL A 5 -14.14 -2.32 -4.93
CA VAL A 5 -12.89 -1.59 -4.68
C VAL A 5 -13.20 -0.42 -3.77
N THR A 6 -12.71 -0.44 -2.54
CA THR A 6 -12.79 0.70 -1.62
C THR A 6 -11.56 1.59 -1.74
N GLY A 7 -11.69 2.90 -1.55
CA GLY A 7 -10.61 3.85 -1.84
C GLY A 7 -10.37 3.99 -3.36
N ALA A 8 -11.45 3.83 -4.13
CA ALA A 8 -11.42 3.67 -5.59
C ALA A 8 -10.92 4.91 -6.35
N ARG A 9 -11.04 6.13 -5.77
CA ARG A 9 -10.53 7.36 -6.37
C ARG A 9 -9.13 7.73 -5.89
N GLY A 10 -8.56 6.91 -4.99
CA GLY A 10 -7.17 7.08 -4.53
C GLY A 10 -6.14 6.76 -5.61
N TYR A 11 -4.87 7.05 -5.31
CA TYR A 11 -3.74 6.87 -6.24
C TYR A 11 -3.61 5.46 -6.81
N LEU A 12 -3.81 4.43 -5.99
CA LEU A 12 -3.84 3.03 -6.42
C LEU A 12 -5.23 2.61 -6.88
N GLY A 13 -6.27 3.05 -6.18
CA GLY A 13 -7.65 2.62 -6.43
C GLY A 13 -8.11 2.91 -7.85
N SER A 14 -7.86 4.12 -8.35
CA SER A 14 -8.24 4.52 -9.71
C SER A 14 -7.59 3.66 -10.79
N ALA A 15 -6.30 3.35 -10.64
CA ALA A 15 -5.59 2.48 -11.57
C ALA A 15 -6.07 1.03 -11.49
N LEU A 16 -6.39 0.54 -10.28
CA LEU A 16 -6.92 -0.81 -10.07
C LEU A 16 -8.32 -0.95 -10.68
N VAL A 17 -9.21 0.04 -10.48
CA VAL A 17 -10.55 0.05 -11.09
C VAL A 17 -10.45 0.00 -12.61
N ALA A 18 -9.57 0.79 -13.21
CA ALA A 18 -9.36 0.78 -14.66
C ALA A 18 -8.86 -0.60 -15.15
N ALA A 19 -7.90 -1.21 -14.47
CA ALA A 19 -7.37 -2.53 -14.83
C ALA A 19 -8.42 -3.65 -14.71
N LEU A 20 -9.22 -3.64 -13.64
CA LEU A 20 -10.31 -4.60 -13.43
C LEU A 20 -11.41 -4.44 -14.47
N GLY A 21 -11.79 -3.20 -14.80
CA GLY A 21 -12.78 -2.91 -15.86
C GLY A 21 -12.30 -3.40 -17.23
N ALA A 22 -11.03 -3.16 -17.57
CA ALA A 22 -10.43 -3.66 -18.81
C ALA A 22 -10.40 -5.20 -18.88
N SER A 23 -10.38 -5.88 -17.73
CA SER A 23 -10.45 -7.35 -17.62
C SER A 23 -11.89 -7.89 -17.61
N GLY A 24 -12.91 -7.06 -17.83
CA GLY A 24 -14.32 -7.45 -17.90
C GLY A 24 -14.97 -7.75 -16.54
N CYS A 25 -14.41 -7.24 -15.44
CA CYS A 25 -15.03 -7.35 -14.13
C CYS A 25 -16.19 -6.34 -13.97
N ASP A 26 -17.24 -6.77 -13.26
CA ASP A 26 -18.30 -5.87 -12.76
C ASP A 26 -17.79 -5.19 -11.49
N VAL A 27 -17.34 -3.93 -11.61
CA VAL A 27 -16.64 -3.22 -10.54
C VAL A 27 -17.57 -2.24 -9.83
N ILE A 28 -17.77 -2.46 -8.53
CA ILE A 28 -18.35 -1.49 -7.60
C ILE A 28 -17.20 -0.67 -7.02
N ALA A 29 -16.97 0.52 -7.58
CA ALA A 29 -15.99 1.47 -7.10
C ALA A 29 -16.61 2.37 -6.02
N THR A 30 -16.01 2.44 -4.82
CA THR A 30 -16.52 3.29 -3.73
C THR A 30 -15.38 4.09 -3.06
N ASP A 31 -15.69 5.34 -2.77
CA ASP A 31 -14.81 6.29 -2.05
C ASP A 31 -15.67 7.22 -1.18
N ARG A 32 -15.05 8.17 -0.47
CA ARG A 32 -15.72 9.09 0.46
C ARG A 32 -16.92 9.81 -0.13
N ASP A 33 -16.88 10.17 -1.41
CA ASP A 33 -17.95 10.90 -2.08
C ASP A 33 -19.17 10.01 -2.37
N ASP A 34 -19.00 8.67 -2.38
CA ASP A 34 -20.09 7.71 -2.57
C ASP A 34 -20.73 7.33 -1.23
N GLY A 35 -19.99 7.51 -0.14
CA GLY A 35 -20.44 7.23 1.22
C GLY A 35 -19.29 6.86 2.15
N ASP A 36 -19.54 6.95 3.44
CA ASP A 36 -18.58 6.62 4.46
C ASP A 36 -18.41 5.11 4.60
N ILE A 37 -17.20 4.61 4.41
CA ILE A 37 -16.90 3.18 4.56
C ILE A 37 -17.07 2.68 6.00
N ALA A 38 -17.13 3.57 6.99
CA ALA A 38 -17.44 3.25 8.37
C ALA A 38 -18.94 3.34 8.69
N ASP A 39 -19.81 3.63 7.69
CA ASP A 39 -21.26 3.59 7.84
C ASP A 39 -21.81 2.19 7.49
N PRO A 40 -22.48 1.50 8.45
CA PRO A 40 -23.08 0.19 8.19
C PRO A 40 -24.10 0.18 7.04
N ALA A 41 -24.80 1.29 6.82
CA ALA A 41 -25.79 1.38 5.73
C ALA A 41 -25.09 1.46 4.37
N HIS A 42 -24.00 2.23 4.28
CA HIS A 42 -23.20 2.30 3.06
C HIS A 42 -22.57 0.94 2.72
N VAL A 43 -21.89 0.30 3.68
CA VAL A 43 -21.27 -1.01 3.44
C VAL A 43 -22.32 -2.07 3.08
N ARG A 44 -23.53 -2.00 3.64
CA ARG A 44 -24.63 -2.92 3.26
C ARG A 44 -24.98 -2.81 1.78
N ARG A 45 -25.04 -1.58 1.24
CA ARG A 45 -25.35 -1.34 -0.18
C ARG A 45 -24.32 -1.98 -1.13
N LEU A 46 -23.06 -2.03 -0.74
CA LEU A 46 -22.01 -2.69 -1.55
C LEU A 46 -22.26 -4.19 -1.73
N PHE A 47 -23.08 -4.81 -0.88
CA PHE A 47 -23.42 -6.23 -0.86
C PHE A 47 -24.92 -6.50 -1.13
N GLU A 48 -25.61 -5.63 -1.86
CA GLU A 48 -27.01 -5.87 -2.30
C GLU A 48 -27.14 -7.08 -3.24
N SER A 49 -26.07 -7.42 -3.92
CA SER A 49 -25.93 -8.67 -4.66
C SER A 49 -24.62 -9.36 -4.27
N PRO A 50 -24.47 -10.67 -4.50
CA PRO A 50 -23.30 -11.42 -4.12
C PRO A 50 -22.01 -10.81 -4.72
N VAL A 51 -20.98 -10.67 -3.88
CA VAL A 51 -19.66 -10.14 -4.22
C VAL A 51 -18.67 -11.30 -4.23
N ASP A 52 -17.85 -11.38 -5.28
CA ASP A 52 -16.83 -12.42 -5.40
C ASP A 52 -15.51 -11.98 -4.77
N ARG A 53 -15.16 -10.70 -4.92
CA ARG A 53 -13.85 -10.16 -4.50
C ARG A 53 -13.98 -8.74 -3.96
N VAL A 54 -13.16 -8.43 -2.96
CA VAL A 54 -13.00 -7.07 -2.41
C VAL A 54 -11.52 -6.69 -2.43
N PHE A 55 -11.20 -5.55 -3.03
CA PHE A 55 -9.91 -4.87 -2.82
C PHE A 55 -10.13 -3.73 -1.82
N HIS A 56 -9.63 -3.91 -0.61
CA HIS A 56 -9.78 -2.92 0.45
C HIS A 56 -8.55 -2.01 0.51
N LEU A 57 -8.62 -0.87 -0.23
CA LEU A 57 -7.57 0.13 -0.29
C LEU A 57 -7.94 1.40 0.49
N ALA A 58 -9.20 1.54 0.92
CA ALA A 58 -9.61 2.67 1.76
C ALA A 58 -8.79 2.70 3.04
N GLY A 59 -8.36 3.89 3.43
CA GLY A 59 -7.61 4.12 4.64
C GLY A 59 -6.98 5.51 4.66
N ILE A 60 -6.71 6.00 5.85
CA ILE A 60 -5.91 7.21 6.05
C ILE A 60 -4.46 6.84 6.35
N VAL A 61 -3.55 7.69 5.87
CA VAL A 61 -2.11 7.45 5.94
C VAL A 61 -1.53 7.71 7.34
N SER A 62 -0.29 7.27 7.57
CA SER A 62 0.36 7.27 8.86
C SER A 62 0.34 8.63 9.59
N GLY A 63 0.68 9.73 8.91
CA GLY A 63 0.70 11.05 9.56
C GLY A 63 -0.67 11.49 10.07
N ALA A 64 -1.71 11.34 9.27
CA ALA A 64 -3.07 11.68 9.68
C ALA A 64 -3.59 10.76 10.80
N ALA A 65 -3.25 9.46 10.75
CA ALA A 65 -3.64 8.50 11.78
C ALA A 65 -2.92 8.71 13.12
N GLU A 66 -1.70 9.29 13.11
CA GLU A 66 -0.99 9.68 14.33
C GLU A 66 -1.52 10.99 14.91
N THR A 67 -1.97 11.93 14.06
CA THR A 67 -2.51 13.22 14.47
C THR A 67 -3.93 13.10 15.03
N ASP A 68 -4.75 12.22 14.42
CA ASP A 68 -6.12 11.95 14.81
C ASP A 68 -6.33 10.43 14.94
N TRP A 69 -6.13 9.96 16.18
CA TRP A 69 -6.23 8.54 16.50
C TRP A 69 -7.65 7.99 16.28
N ASP A 70 -8.68 8.76 16.65
CA ASP A 70 -10.07 8.34 16.54
C ASP A 70 -10.47 8.17 15.07
N LEU A 71 -10.09 9.12 14.22
CA LEU A 71 -10.29 9.01 12.78
C LEU A 71 -9.48 7.83 12.20
N GLY A 72 -8.22 7.67 12.63
CA GLY A 72 -7.36 6.56 12.23
C GLY A 72 -7.99 5.21 12.56
N ARG A 73 -8.42 5.02 13.80
CA ARG A 73 -9.11 3.82 14.25
C ARG A 73 -10.38 3.57 13.46
N ARG A 74 -11.24 4.59 13.36
CA ARG A 74 -12.54 4.49 12.69
C ARG A 74 -12.41 4.05 11.22
N VAL A 75 -11.50 4.66 10.46
CA VAL A 75 -11.35 4.39 9.02
C VAL A 75 -10.49 3.15 8.76
N ASN A 76 -9.38 2.96 9.48
CA ASN A 76 -8.45 1.87 9.18
C ASN A 76 -8.82 0.55 9.86
N LEU A 77 -9.55 0.59 10.98
CA LEU A 77 -9.91 -0.61 11.73
C LEU A 77 -11.41 -0.87 11.71
N ASP A 78 -12.23 0.03 12.27
CA ASP A 78 -13.66 -0.22 12.46
C ASP A 78 -14.37 -0.43 11.10
N ALA A 79 -14.01 0.34 10.06
CA ALA A 79 -14.51 0.14 8.71
C ALA A 79 -14.07 -1.21 8.10
N SER A 80 -12.82 -1.63 8.36
CA SER A 80 -12.33 -2.94 7.93
C SER A 80 -13.11 -4.07 8.59
N LEU A 81 -13.38 -3.98 9.90
CA LEU A 81 -14.21 -4.94 10.63
C LEU A 81 -15.63 -5.03 10.04
N LEU A 82 -16.24 -3.88 9.80
CA LEU A 82 -17.57 -3.82 9.22
C LEU A 82 -17.63 -4.47 7.83
N LEU A 83 -16.64 -4.23 6.99
CA LEU A 83 -16.53 -4.85 5.67
C LEU A 83 -16.36 -6.38 5.77
N LEU A 84 -15.48 -6.86 6.66
CA LEU A 84 -15.27 -8.28 6.89
C LEU A 84 -16.53 -8.97 7.43
N ASP A 85 -17.27 -8.32 8.31
CA ASP A 85 -18.56 -8.86 8.81
C ASP A 85 -19.60 -9.02 7.70
N ARG A 86 -19.60 -8.14 6.69
CA ARG A 86 -20.47 -8.30 5.52
C ARG A 86 -20.04 -9.48 4.64
N CYS A 87 -18.74 -9.65 4.41
CA CYS A 87 -18.20 -10.81 3.69
C CYS A 87 -18.62 -12.12 4.38
N ARG A 88 -18.46 -12.20 5.71
CA ARG A 88 -18.87 -13.34 6.53
C ARG A 88 -20.39 -13.59 6.45
N ALA A 89 -21.17 -12.51 6.56
CA ALA A 89 -22.62 -12.62 6.49
C ALA A 89 -23.12 -13.16 5.13
N GLN A 90 -22.41 -12.82 4.03
CA GLN A 90 -22.70 -13.40 2.72
C GLN A 90 -22.46 -14.92 2.71
N ALA A 91 -21.30 -15.37 3.18
CA ALA A 91 -20.94 -16.79 3.24
C ALA A 91 -21.93 -17.58 4.11
N ARG A 92 -22.30 -17.06 5.28
CA ARG A 92 -23.25 -17.71 6.22
C ARG A 92 -24.67 -17.82 5.65
N ARG A 93 -25.03 -17.03 4.65
CA ARG A 93 -26.31 -17.11 3.94
C ARG A 93 -26.24 -18.03 2.72
N GLY A 94 -25.16 -18.78 2.54
CA GLY A 94 -24.96 -19.68 1.40
C GLY A 94 -24.46 -19.00 0.12
N GLY A 95 -24.06 -17.73 0.20
CA GLY A 95 -23.38 -17.04 -0.90
C GLY A 95 -21.91 -17.47 -1.05
N PRO A 96 -21.21 -17.01 -2.11
CA PRO A 96 -19.81 -17.34 -2.31
C PRO A 96 -18.91 -16.79 -1.19
N ILE A 97 -17.85 -17.52 -0.88
CA ILE A 97 -16.77 -17.06 0.01
C ILE A 97 -16.08 -15.86 -0.67
N VAL A 98 -16.14 -14.71 -0.04
CA VAL A 98 -15.55 -13.49 -0.59
C VAL A 98 -14.03 -13.55 -0.45
N ARG A 99 -13.32 -13.29 -1.55
CA ARG A 99 -11.88 -13.06 -1.52
C ARG A 99 -11.59 -11.61 -1.19
N VAL A 100 -10.94 -11.37 -0.04
CA VAL A 100 -10.61 -10.02 0.43
C VAL A 100 -9.09 -9.79 0.31
N ILE A 101 -8.70 -8.84 -0.52
CA ILE A 101 -7.33 -8.37 -0.67
C ILE A 101 -7.21 -7.03 0.07
N HIS A 102 -6.51 -7.05 1.20
CA HIS A 102 -6.26 -5.85 2.01
C HIS A 102 -4.92 -5.23 1.65
N ALA A 103 -4.92 -3.95 1.29
CA ALA A 103 -3.70 -3.17 1.18
C ALA A 103 -3.13 -2.89 2.58
N SER A 104 -2.27 -3.80 3.04
CA SER A 104 -1.47 -3.61 4.25
C SER A 104 -0.24 -2.76 3.93
N SER A 105 0.70 -2.66 4.84
CA SER A 105 1.85 -1.78 4.72
C SER A 105 3.08 -2.38 5.40
N ILE A 106 4.26 -2.05 4.91
CA ILE A 106 5.53 -2.31 5.60
C ILE A 106 5.60 -1.62 6.98
N ALA A 107 4.76 -0.61 7.24
CA ALA A 107 4.65 0.03 8.56
C ALA A 107 4.27 -0.93 9.70
N VAL A 108 3.87 -2.16 9.41
CA VAL A 108 3.66 -3.22 10.41
C VAL A 108 4.96 -3.64 11.09
N PHE A 109 6.14 -3.40 10.51
CA PHE A 109 7.41 -3.80 11.11
C PHE A 109 7.84 -2.89 12.25
N GLY A 110 7.50 -1.59 12.21
CA GLY A 110 7.83 -0.64 13.28
C GLY A 110 9.33 -0.36 13.45
N THR A 111 9.67 0.62 14.30
CA THR A 111 11.05 1.01 14.62
C THR A 111 11.40 0.68 16.08
N PRO A 112 12.68 0.32 16.41
CA PRO A 112 13.80 0.19 15.47
C PRO A 112 13.65 -1.03 14.55
N LEU A 113 13.95 -0.84 13.26
CA LEU A 113 13.94 -1.91 12.29
C LEU A 113 15.16 -2.83 12.51
N PRO A 114 15.02 -4.17 12.30
CA PRO A 114 16.16 -5.08 12.30
C PRO A 114 17.09 -4.79 11.11
N ALA A 115 18.34 -5.26 11.17
CA ALA A 115 19.32 -5.09 10.09
C ALA A 115 18.89 -5.80 8.79
N ARG A 116 18.09 -6.85 8.89
CA ARG A 116 17.49 -7.61 7.79
C ARG A 116 15.99 -7.77 8.04
N ILE A 117 15.20 -7.67 6.98
CA ILE A 117 13.78 -8.05 6.97
C ILE A 117 13.56 -9.14 5.92
N ASP A 118 12.88 -10.20 6.30
CA ASP A 118 12.51 -11.34 5.48
C ASP A 118 11.09 -11.84 5.81
N ASP A 119 10.73 -12.97 5.22
CA ASP A 119 9.39 -13.54 5.37
C ASP A 119 9.08 -14.00 6.81
N ASP A 120 10.11 -14.30 7.63
CA ASP A 120 9.99 -14.73 9.02
C ASP A 120 10.07 -13.56 10.02
N THR A 121 10.37 -12.36 9.57
CA THR A 121 10.48 -11.18 10.42
C THR A 121 9.14 -10.84 11.04
N GLU A 122 9.08 -10.88 12.38
CA GLU A 122 7.85 -10.62 13.15
C GLU A 122 7.43 -9.14 13.03
N PRO A 123 6.19 -8.85 12.60
CA PRO A 123 5.66 -7.49 12.61
C PRO A 123 5.46 -6.95 14.04
N ARG A 124 6.11 -5.80 14.33
CA ARG A 124 6.05 -5.10 15.63
C ARG A 124 5.81 -3.61 15.41
N PRO A 125 4.58 -3.22 15.00
CA PRO A 125 4.29 -1.83 14.66
C PRO A 125 4.49 -0.89 15.84
N THR A 126 5.02 0.31 15.56
CA THR A 126 5.23 1.39 16.54
C THR A 126 4.42 2.64 16.20
N LEU A 127 3.62 2.59 15.14
CA LEU A 127 2.70 3.65 14.74
C LEU A 127 1.26 3.10 14.72
N SER A 128 0.27 3.94 15.06
CA SER A 128 -1.16 3.59 15.03
C SER A 128 -1.60 3.05 13.69
N TYR A 129 -1.09 3.62 12.60
CA TYR A 129 -1.32 3.13 11.24
C TYR A 129 -0.85 1.68 11.05
N GLY A 130 0.40 1.38 11.41
CA GLY A 130 0.96 0.03 11.34
C GLY A 130 0.19 -0.95 12.23
N THR A 131 -0.19 -0.51 13.42
CA THR A 131 -0.97 -1.30 14.38
C THR A 131 -2.32 -1.70 13.81
N THR A 132 -3.09 -0.75 13.25
CA THR A 132 -4.39 -1.05 12.65
C THR A 132 -4.25 -1.99 11.45
N LYS A 133 -3.23 -1.80 10.60
CA LYS A 133 -2.94 -2.72 9.49
C LYS A 133 -2.65 -4.14 9.98
N ARG A 134 -1.82 -4.28 11.02
CA ARG A 134 -1.47 -5.58 11.60
C ARG A 134 -2.68 -6.29 12.23
N ILE A 135 -3.55 -5.57 12.92
CA ILE A 135 -4.80 -6.13 13.46
C ILE A 135 -5.65 -6.74 12.34
N VAL A 136 -5.82 -6.02 11.24
CA VAL A 136 -6.60 -6.50 10.08
C VAL A 136 -5.94 -7.74 9.44
N GLU A 137 -4.59 -7.79 9.34
CA GLU A 137 -3.88 -8.99 8.87
C GLU A 137 -4.22 -10.22 9.71
N LEU A 138 -4.20 -10.10 11.05
CA LEU A 138 -4.52 -11.20 11.97
C LEU A 138 -5.96 -11.67 11.84
N LEU A 139 -6.91 -10.74 11.69
CA LEU A 139 -8.32 -11.06 11.48
C LEU A 139 -8.55 -11.77 10.14
N LEU A 140 -7.89 -11.33 9.06
CA LEU A 140 -7.96 -11.99 7.76
C LEU A 140 -7.44 -13.42 7.82
N ALA A 141 -6.34 -13.66 8.54
CA ALA A 141 -5.79 -15.00 8.73
C ALA A 141 -6.75 -15.91 9.54
N ASP A 142 -7.35 -15.40 10.61
CA ASP A 142 -8.33 -16.16 11.39
C ASP A 142 -9.60 -16.48 10.59
N LEU A 143 -10.15 -15.51 9.89
CA LEU A 143 -11.34 -15.70 9.06
C LEU A 143 -11.08 -16.66 7.90
N ALA A 144 -9.87 -16.64 7.30
CA ALA A 144 -9.48 -17.60 6.28
C ALA A 144 -9.35 -19.03 6.85
N ARG A 145 -8.73 -19.18 8.02
CA ARG A 145 -8.64 -20.46 8.74
C ARG A 145 -10.03 -21.04 9.08
N ARG A 146 -11.00 -20.17 9.37
CA ARG A 146 -12.39 -20.55 9.66
C ARG A 146 -13.21 -20.86 8.40
N GLY A 147 -12.67 -20.59 7.20
CA GLY A 147 -13.41 -20.74 5.94
C GLY A 147 -14.54 -19.73 5.75
N GLU A 148 -14.54 -18.62 6.49
CA GLU A 148 -15.61 -17.60 6.43
C GLU A 148 -15.30 -16.50 5.39
N VAL A 149 -14.01 -16.26 5.10
CA VAL A 149 -13.51 -15.28 4.11
C VAL A 149 -12.20 -15.83 3.52
N ASP A 150 -11.97 -15.70 2.23
CA ASP A 150 -10.63 -15.92 1.65
C ASP A 150 -9.80 -14.63 1.82
N GLY A 151 -9.44 -14.36 3.09
CA GLY A 151 -8.72 -13.15 3.48
C GLY A 151 -7.24 -13.24 3.15
N ARG A 152 -6.67 -12.15 2.63
CA ARG A 152 -5.24 -12.01 2.36
C ARG A 152 -4.81 -10.55 2.39
N ALA A 153 -3.60 -10.30 2.87
CA ALA A 153 -3.04 -8.95 3.00
C ALA A 153 -1.72 -8.84 2.22
N LEU A 154 -1.57 -7.79 1.42
CA LEU A 154 -0.32 -7.46 0.75
C LEU A 154 0.29 -6.24 1.43
N ARG A 155 1.46 -6.39 2.07
CA ARG A 155 2.20 -5.29 2.71
C ARG A 155 2.90 -4.49 1.64
N LEU A 156 2.40 -3.29 1.38
CA LEU A 156 2.93 -2.39 0.36
C LEU A 156 4.06 -1.54 0.93
N SER A 157 5.09 -1.30 0.13
CA SER A 157 6.17 -0.34 0.38
C SER A 157 5.74 1.10 0.06
N GLY A 158 6.68 2.04 0.06
CA GLY A 158 6.44 3.40 -0.41
C GLY A 158 6.11 3.42 -1.91
N VAL A 159 4.83 3.51 -2.26
CA VAL A 159 4.45 3.59 -3.68
C VAL A 159 4.73 4.98 -4.21
N VAL A 160 5.56 5.07 -5.25
CA VAL A 160 6.03 6.31 -5.87
C VAL A 160 5.76 6.30 -7.39
N VAL A 161 5.61 7.41 -8.08
CA VAL A 161 5.65 8.81 -7.64
C VAL A 161 4.20 9.28 -7.46
N ARG A 162 3.79 9.54 -6.21
CA ARG A 162 2.41 10.00 -5.95
C ARG A 162 2.26 11.47 -6.31
N PRO A 163 1.05 11.90 -6.75
CA PRO A 163 0.74 13.32 -6.88
C PRO A 163 0.85 14.02 -5.52
N PRO A 164 1.00 15.37 -5.50
CA PRO A 164 0.98 16.13 -4.26
C PRO A 164 -0.36 15.91 -3.53
N LEU A 165 -0.27 15.52 -2.27
CA LEU A 165 -1.45 15.31 -1.43
C LEU A 165 -1.29 16.14 -0.15
N ALA A 166 -2.28 16.96 0.14
CA ALA A 166 -2.36 17.73 1.38
C ALA A 166 -2.82 16.86 2.57
N ASN A 167 -2.28 15.63 2.69
CA ASN A 167 -2.74 14.64 3.68
C ASN A 167 -1.78 14.42 4.86
N GLY A 168 -0.72 15.25 4.96
CA GLY A 168 0.23 15.17 6.08
C GLY A 168 1.03 13.87 6.17
N ALA A 169 1.14 13.10 5.08
CA ALA A 169 1.92 11.86 5.08
C ALA A 169 3.40 12.16 5.33
N LEU A 170 3.94 11.73 6.46
CA LEU A 170 5.35 11.92 6.84
C LEU A 170 6.32 11.28 5.83
N SER A 171 5.87 10.26 5.09
CA SER A 171 6.61 9.60 4.00
C SER A 171 6.40 10.25 2.63
N ALA A 172 5.79 11.44 2.54
CA ALA A 172 5.57 12.13 1.26
C ALA A 172 6.89 12.42 0.53
N PHE A 173 7.98 12.63 1.28
CA PHE A 173 9.31 12.88 0.73
C PHE A 173 9.79 11.81 -0.25
N ASN A 174 9.33 10.55 -0.12
CA ASN A 174 9.66 9.46 -1.04
C ASN A 174 9.26 9.80 -2.50
N SER A 175 8.15 10.53 -2.66
CA SER A 175 7.67 10.96 -3.97
C SER A 175 8.13 12.37 -4.32
N ASP A 176 8.20 13.26 -3.32
CA ASP A 176 8.53 14.67 -3.51
C ASP A 176 9.97 14.86 -3.99
N VAL A 177 10.91 14.04 -3.49
CA VAL A 177 12.32 14.06 -3.91
C VAL A 177 12.51 13.71 -5.40
N ILE A 178 11.54 13.03 -5.99
CA ILE A 178 11.51 12.71 -7.43
C ILE A 178 10.72 13.79 -8.18
N ARG A 179 9.48 14.03 -7.72
CA ARG A 179 8.51 14.85 -8.44
C ARG A 179 8.91 16.33 -8.55
N GLU A 180 9.34 16.93 -7.43
CA GLU A 180 9.62 18.37 -7.39
C GLU A 180 10.81 18.75 -8.27
N PRO A 181 11.98 18.07 -8.19
CA PRO A 181 13.11 18.39 -9.04
C PRO A 181 12.83 18.17 -10.53
N LEU A 182 12.11 17.10 -10.90
CA LEU A 182 11.71 16.86 -12.29
C LEU A 182 10.74 17.93 -12.81
N ALA A 183 9.92 18.50 -11.93
CA ALA A 183 9.03 19.62 -12.28
C ALA A 183 9.76 20.97 -12.32
N GLY A 184 11.10 20.99 -12.21
CA GLY A 184 11.90 22.22 -12.22
C GLY A 184 11.88 23.00 -10.92
N ARG A 185 11.31 22.45 -9.83
CA ARG A 185 11.18 23.14 -8.55
C ARG A 185 12.28 22.74 -7.58
N ALA A 186 12.75 23.70 -6.77
CA ALA A 186 13.64 23.42 -5.66
C ALA A 186 12.91 22.59 -4.59
N TYR A 187 13.61 21.61 -4.01
CA TYR A 187 13.08 20.74 -2.99
C TYR A 187 14.03 20.63 -1.79
N VAL A 188 13.48 20.74 -0.59
CA VAL A 188 14.20 20.50 0.66
C VAL A 188 13.82 19.14 1.19
N CYS A 189 14.75 18.17 1.06
CA CYS A 189 14.54 16.81 1.51
C CYS A 189 14.72 16.73 3.03
N PRO A 190 13.74 16.21 3.79
CA PRO A 190 13.79 16.14 5.25
C PRO A 190 14.60 14.95 5.79
N VAL A 191 15.31 14.22 4.93
CA VAL A 191 16.23 13.14 5.31
C VAL A 191 17.56 13.29 4.57
N GLY A 192 18.61 12.70 5.13
CA GLY A 192 19.95 12.75 4.52
C GLY A 192 20.08 11.87 3.26
N PRO A 193 21.16 12.03 2.46
CA PRO A 193 21.39 11.25 1.25
C PRO A 193 21.56 9.75 1.52
N ASP A 194 22.06 9.38 2.71
CA ASP A 194 22.26 7.98 3.12
C ASP A 194 20.99 7.33 3.67
N ALA A 195 19.93 8.10 3.88
CA ALA A 195 18.66 7.58 4.32
C ALA A 195 18.12 6.57 3.31
N THR A 196 17.69 5.40 3.78
CA THR A 196 17.22 4.28 2.94
C THR A 196 15.72 4.12 3.05
N ILE A 197 15.09 3.85 1.91
CA ILE A 197 13.65 3.62 1.78
C ILE A 197 13.38 2.41 0.89
N TRP A 198 12.21 1.81 1.09
CA TRP A 198 11.68 0.80 0.17
C TRP A 198 10.61 1.41 -0.72
N VAL A 199 10.76 1.25 -2.03
CA VAL A 199 9.85 1.85 -3.01
C VAL A 199 9.40 0.86 -4.08
N ALA A 200 8.22 1.11 -4.62
CA ALA A 200 7.68 0.44 -5.81
C ALA A 200 6.92 1.45 -6.68
N SER A 201 6.86 1.22 -7.99
CA SER A 201 6.00 1.99 -8.88
C SER A 201 4.52 1.68 -8.68
N LYS A 202 3.65 2.59 -9.13
CA LYS A 202 2.21 2.34 -9.19
C LYS A 202 1.90 1.12 -10.07
N ARG A 203 2.53 1.02 -11.23
CA ARG A 203 2.33 -0.08 -12.18
C ARG A 203 2.66 -1.44 -11.55
N THR A 204 3.83 -1.58 -10.96
CA THR A 204 4.26 -2.82 -10.30
C THR A 204 3.35 -3.15 -9.10
N THR A 205 2.95 -2.15 -8.32
CA THR A 205 2.02 -2.35 -7.19
C THR A 205 0.66 -2.88 -7.66
N ILE A 206 0.09 -2.33 -8.73
CA ILE A 206 -1.19 -2.81 -9.29
C ILE A 206 -1.04 -4.21 -9.86
N ALA A 207 0.04 -4.50 -10.61
CA ALA A 207 0.30 -5.84 -11.13
C ALA A 207 0.39 -6.88 -9.99
N ASN A 208 1.09 -6.54 -8.90
CA ASN A 208 1.21 -7.40 -7.72
C ASN A 208 -0.13 -7.59 -6.99
N LEU A 209 -0.96 -6.55 -6.86
CA LEU A 209 -2.29 -6.67 -6.27
C LEU A 209 -3.20 -7.61 -7.07
N LEU A 210 -3.20 -7.49 -8.40
CA LEU A 210 -3.97 -8.34 -9.29
C LEU A 210 -3.45 -9.78 -9.25
N ARG A 211 -2.14 -9.98 -9.39
CA ARG A 211 -1.51 -11.31 -9.28
C ARG A 211 -1.83 -11.97 -7.94
N PHE A 212 -1.67 -11.25 -6.83
CA PHE A 212 -1.94 -11.74 -5.49
C PHE A 212 -3.41 -12.12 -5.28
N ALA A 213 -4.32 -11.40 -5.93
CA ALA A 213 -5.74 -11.69 -5.90
C ALA A 213 -6.09 -12.99 -6.65
N ASP A 214 -5.32 -13.41 -7.65
CA ASP A 214 -5.61 -14.59 -8.47
C ASP A 214 -4.94 -15.87 -7.95
N LEU A 215 -4.06 -15.78 -6.95
CA LEU A 215 -3.39 -16.94 -6.37
C LEU A 215 -4.37 -17.92 -5.73
N ASP A 216 -4.00 -19.20 -5.71
CA ASP A 216 -4.65 -20.17 -4.84
C ASP A 216 -4.45 -19.77 -3.37
N GLY A 217 -5.51 -19.91 -2.56
CA GLY A 217 -5.45 -19.59 -1.13
C GLY A 217 -4.41 -20.41 -0.36
N ALA A 218 -4.18 -21.66 -0.77
CA ALA A 218 -3.15 -22.51 -0.15
C ALA A 218 -1.73 -21.99 -0.41
N ALA A 219 -1.47 -21.43 -1.60
CA ALA A 219 -0.17 -20.87 -1.94
C ALA A 219 0.21 -19.64 -1.11
N VAL A 220 -0.78 -18.84 -0.66
CA VAL A 220 -0.54 -17.64 0.17
C VAL A 220 0.01 -18.00 1.56
N GLY A 221 -0.21 -19.24 2.01
CA GLY A 221 0.24 -19.71 3.31
C GLY A 221 -0.69 -19.32 4.45
N VAL A 222 -0.41 -19.85 5.65
CA VAL A 222 -1.27 -19.71 6.83
C VAL A 222 -1.29 -18.30 7.42
N GLN A 223 -0.22 -17.55 7.25
CA GLN A 223 -0.10 -16.16 7.70
C GLN A 223 -1.01 -15.20 6.94
N ARG A 224 -1.39 -15.55 5.72
CA ARG A 224 -2.27 -14.77 4.84
C ARG A 224 -1.80 -13.33 4.58
N ALA A 225 -0.60 -12.98 5.02
CA ALA A 225 0.02 -11.67 4.84
C ALA A 225 1.40 -11.83 4.19
N VAL A 226 1.62 -11.15 3.06
CA VAL A 226 2.85 -11.24 2.27
C VAL A 226 3.41 -9.83 2.09
N THR A 227 4.73 -9.67 2.21
CA THR A 227 5.41 -8.40 1.92
C THR A 227 5.70 -8.32 0.42
N ALA A 228 5.14 -7.33 -0.25
CA ALA A 228 5.37 -7.12 -1.68
C ALA A 228 6.85 -6.79 -1.95
N PRO A 229 7.46 -7.37 -2.99
CA PRO A 229 8.83 -7.04 -3.37
C PRO A 229 8.98 -5.55 -3.67
N ALA A 230 10.10 -4.96 -3.23
CA ALA A 230 10.37 -3.54 -3.36
C ALA A 230 11.85 -3.28 -3.63
N LEU A 231 12.16 -2.12 -4.19
CA LEU A 231 13.55 -1.64 -4.30
C LEU A 231 13.98 -0.99 -2.98
N ALA A 232 15.07 -1.46 -2.41
CA ALA A 232 15.74 -0.81 -1.28
C ALA A 232 16.78 0.17 -1.84
N VAL A 233 16.51 1.46 -1.72
CA VAL A 233 17.36 2.52 -2.29
C VAL A 233 17.64 3.63 -1.28
N SER A 234 18.81 4.28 -1.39
CA SER A 234 19.06 5.51 -0.65
C SER A 234 18.50 6.72 -1.39
N ILE A 235 18.28 7.80 -0.66
CA ILE A 235 17.88 9.07 -1.27
C ILE A 235 18.97 9.61 -2.21
N GLY A 236 20.24 9.40 -1.87
CA GLY A 236 21.37 9.73 -2.76
C GLY A 236 21.31 8.98 -4.10
N GLU A 237 20.96 7.69 -4.07
CA GLU A 237 20.77 6.90 -5.30
C GLU A 237 19.60 7.41 -6.14
N ILE A 238 18.50 7.84 -5.50
CA ILE A 238 17.38 8.49 -6.20
C ILE A 238 17.84 9.78 -6.88
N VAL A 239 18.56 10.65 -6.15
CA VAL A 239 19.08 11.91 -6.70
C VAL A 239 20.08 11.66 -7.84
N ALA A 240 20.94 10.66 -7.73
CA ALA A 240 21.84 10.28 -8.81
C ALA A 240 21.07 9.75 -10.05
N ALA A 241 20.00 8.97 -9.83
CA ALA A 241 19.12 8.50 -10.92
C ALA A 241 18.36 9.65 -11.59
N LEU A 242 17.91 10.65 -10.84
CA LEU A 242 17.34 11.87 -11.40
C LEU A 242 18.30 12.56 -12.37
N GLY A 243 19.57 12.65 -12.03
CA GLY A 243 20.59 13.26 -12.89
C GLY A 243 20.80 12.55 -14.23
N ARG A 244 20.46 11.25 -14.32
CA ARG A 244 20.47 10.50 -15.59
C ARG A 244 19.23 10.72 -16.45
N VAL A 245 18.16 11.28 -15.88
CA VAL A 245 16.93 11.62 -16.58
C VAL A 245 16.87 13.10 -16.92
N ASP A 246 17.16 13.96 -15.96
CA ASP A 246 17.32 15.42 -16.10
C ASP A 246 18.60 15.84 -15.37
N SER A 247 19.66 16.22 -16.12
CA SER A 247 20.96 16.59 -15.57
C SER A 247 20.92 17.79 -14.60
N ALA A 248 19.89 18.63 -14.69
CA ALA A 248 19.69 19.77 -13.79
C ALA A 248 18.92 19.43 -12.52
N ALA A 249 18.23 18.27 -12.46
CA ALA A 249 17.38 17.91 -11.33
C ALA A 249 18.13 17.77 -10.00
N PRO A 250 19.34 17.17 -9.92
CA PRO A 250 20.08 17.04 -8.66
C PRO A 250 20.38 18.37 -7.98
N ALA A 251 20.68 19.42 -8.75
CA ALA A 251 21.00 20.76 -8.23
C ALA A 251 19.79 21.44 -7.54
N ARG A 252 18.59 20.92 -7.76
CA ARG A 252 17.36 21.42 -7.14
C ARG A 252 17.07 20.77 -5.79
N VAL A 253 17.82 19.72 -5.40
CA VAL A 253 17.64 19.03 -4.12
C VAL A 253 18.63 19.55 -3.08
N ARG A 254 18.09 20.04 -1.97
CA ARG A 254 18.87 20.40 -0.78
C ARG A 254 18.43 19.50 0.39
N PHE A 255 19.39 19.05 1.19
CA PHE A 255 19.11 18.21 2.35
C PHE A 255 19.01 19.07 3.63
N ALA A 256 17.97 18.84 4.42
CA ALA A 256 17.79 19.41 5.76
C ALA A 256 17.10 18.34 6.65
N PRO A 257 17.87 17.36 7.16
CA PRO A 257 17.31 16.22 7.88
C PRO A 257 16.52 16.62 9.14
N ASP A 258 15.30 16.10 9.26
CA ASP A 258 14.52 16.05 10.49
C ASP A 258 14.73 14.69 11.15
N PRO A 259 15.35 14.63 12.35
CA PRO A 259 15.65 13.36 13.00
C PRO A 259 14.42 12.48 13.25
N ARG A 260 13.23 13.07 13.42
CA ARG A 260 11.98 12.33 13.63
C ARG A 260 11.57 11.61 12.37
N ILE A 261 11.64 12.29 11.21
CA ILE A 261 11.27 11.70 9.91
C ILE A 261 12.30 10.65 9.52
N GLU A 262 13.59 10.97 9.67
CA GLU A 262 14.67 10.05 9.31
C GLU A 262 14.64 8.77 10.15
N THR A 263 14.39 8.86 11.46
CA THR A 263 14.31 7.67 12.33
C THR A 263 13.14 6.76 11.95
N GLN A 264 11.99 7.33 11.60
CA GLN A 264 10.78 6.54 11.31
C GLN A 264 10.71 6.03 9.87
N PHE A 265 11.27 6.76 8.90
CA PHE A 265 11.04 6.50 7.48
C PHE A 265 12.30 6.41 6.63
N GLY A 266 13.46 6.82 7.15
CA GLY A 266 14.72 6.89 6.41
C GLY A 266 15.72 5.78 6.76
N ARG A 267 15.30 4.70 7.44
CA ARG A 267 16.21 3.64 7.95
C ARG A 267 15.76 2.23 7.58
N TRP A 268 15.14 2.07 6.41
CA TRP A 268 14.75 0.76 5.92
C TRP A 268 15.99 -0.07 5.58
N PRO A 269 16.10 -1.34 6.02
CA PRO A 269 17.28 -2.14 5.77
C PRO A 269 17.47 -2.38 4.26
N ARG A 270 18.72 -2.35 3.82
CA ARG A 270 19.06 -2.76 2.45
C ARG A 270 19.03 -4.28 2.29
N ASP A 271 19.33 -5.00 3.36
CA ASP A 271 19.22 -6.45 3.39
C ASP A 271 17.74 -6.82 3.60
N ALA A 272 17.09 -7.20 2.52
CA ALA A 272 15.71 -7.63 2.49
C ALA A 272 15.55 -8.86 1.61
N SER A 273 14.70 -9.78 2.03
CA SER A 273 14.31 -10.95 1.24
C SER A 273 12.79 -10.96 1.05
N PHE A 274 12.37 -11.15 -0.18
CA PHE A 274 10.98 -11.30 -0.58
C PHE A 274 10.74 -12.69 -1.21
N ALA A 275 11.49 -13.70 -0.75
CA ALA A 275 11.55 -15.02 -1.39
C ALA A 275 10.17 -15.67 -1.52
N HIS A 276 9.33 -15.58 -0.48
CA HIS A 276 7.96 -16.08 -0.56
C HIS A 276 7.13 -15.33 -1.60
N ALA A 277 7.16 -14.00 -1.58
CA ALA A 277 6.43 -13.19 -2.55
C ALA A 277 6.87 -13.46 -3.99
N GLU A 278 8.17 -13.59 -4.22
CA GLU A 278 8.75 -13.90 -5.53
C GLU A 278 8.35 -15.32 -6.01
N SER A 279 8.31 -16.30 -5.11
CA SER A 279 7.83 -17.65 -5.41
C SER A 279 6.36 -17.67 -5.83
N LEU A 280 5.57 -16.69 -5.40
CA LEU A 280 4.19 -16.46 -5.79
C LEU A 280 4.05 -15.72 -7.14
N GLY A 281 5.17 -15.31 -7.73
CA GLY A 281 5.22 -14.55 -8.99
C GLY A 281 4.94 -13.06 -8.80
N LEU A 282 5.11 -12.53 -7.58
CA LEU A 282 5.14 -11.09 -7.35
C LEU A 282 6.52 -10.54 -7.74
N VAL A 283 6.58 -9.31 -8.20
CA VAL A 283 7.79 -8.74 -8.78
C VAL A 283 8.11 -7.36 -8.19
N HIS A 284 9.36 -6.97 -8.23
CA HIS A 284 9.80 -5.59 -8.00
C HIS A 284 10.07 -4.86 -9.32
N ASP A 285 10.21 -3.55 -9.27
CA ASP A 285 10.66 -2.75 -10.41
C ASP A 285 12.13 -3.07 -10.73
N SER A 286 12.53 -2.91 -11.99
CA SER A 286 13.90 -3.22 -12.43
C SER A 286 14.96 -2.27 -11.85
N SER A 287 14.62 -1.01 -11.63
CA SER A 287 15.46 0.01 -11.02
C SER A 287 14.68 1.25 -10.63
N ILE A 288 15.27 2.08 -9.76
CA ILE A 288 14.71 3.40 -9.43
C ILE A 288 14.69 4.33 -10.65
N GLU A 289 15.66 4.19 -11.54
CA GLU A 289 15.69 4.95 -12.79
C GLU A 289 14.51 4.61 -13.70
N ALA A 290 14.11 3.32 -13.78
CA ALA A 290 12.94 2.89 -14.54
C ALA A 290 11.66 3.53 -13.99
N ILE A 291 11.50 3.60 -12.66
CA ILE A 291 10.38 4.28 -12.01
C ILE A 291 10.35 5.77 -12.36
N ILE A 292 11.51 6.44 -12.32
CA ILE A 292 11.62 7.86 -12.64
C ILE A 292 11.26 8.12 -14.10
N ARG A 293 11.75 7.30 -15.04
CA ARG A 293 11.43 7.43 -16.48
C ARG A 293 9.94 7.17 -16.77
N GLU A 294 9.34 6.18 -16.11
CA GLU A 294 7.89 5.91 -16.21
C GLU A 294 7.08 7.14 -15.75
N HIS A 295 7.48 7.75 -14.65
CA HIS A 295 6.82 8.96 -14.15
C HIS A 295 6.96 10.14 -15.14
N GLU A 296 8.16 10.37 -15.68
CA GLU A 296 8.41 11.45 -16.64
C GLU A 296 7.60 11.27 -17.92
N SER A 297 7.52 10.04 -18.43
CA SER A 297 6.75 9.71 -19.64
C SER A 297 5.24 9.87 -19.46
N ALA A 298 4.74 9.80 -18.23
CA ALA A 298 3.32 9.94 -17.89
C ALA A 298 2.92 11.41 -17.57
N ARG A 299 3.87 12.34 -17.60
CA ARG A 299 3.58 13.78 -17.41
C ARG A 299 2.85 14.32 -18.63
N PRO A 300 1.79 15.13 -18.43
CA PRO A 300 1.02 15.73 -19.54
C PRO A 300 1.83 16.74 -20.34
#